data_ec554ab8e04c265f8126d4d83e262d62
#
_entry.id   ec554ab8e04c265f8126d4d83e262d62
#
_cell.length_a   1.000
_cell.length_b   1.000
_cell.length_c   1.000
_cell.angle_alpha   90.00
_cell.angle_beta   90.00
_cell.angle_gamma   90.00
#
_symmetry.space_group_name_H-M   'P 1'
#
loop_
_entity.id
_entity.type
_entity.pdbx_description
1 polymer ?
#
loop_
_entity_poly.entity_id
_entity_poly.type
_entity_poly.pdbx_seq_one_letter_code
_entity_poly.pdbx_strand_id
1 'polypeptide(L)'
;MQTRTRRQKEVLDFISRYIDSHGYEPSYQVIARHIGVSSKAGIAKHIKALEAQGCLIRRIEGRGFSIASTNEANGSDSVIKVRWLDVPDGSDLPEDWPRSAFTVPRFLLGFNFEGNVFAYRVPDDSMAGRNFCEDDIALIEERSFVRDGDVIIAIIKKKNAVMRIYYRDGSKVELRTAAEPPQVLKFPSEVIEIRGVFRAMLRPVS
;
A
#
# COMPACT_ATOMS: atom_id res chain seq x y z
N MET A 1 15.05 29.30 -8.58
CA MET A 1 15.01 28.21 -7.59
C MET A 1 15.22 28.84 -6.21
N GLN A 2 14.17 28.91 -5.37
CA GLN A 2 14.35 29.46 -4.02
C GLN A 2 15.00 28.41 -3.13
N THR A 3 16.16 28.74 -2.57
CA THR A 3 16.93 27.85 -1.70
C THR A 3 16.21 27.68 -0.37
N ARG A 4 15.87 26.45 0.01
CA ARG A 4 15.24 26.13 1.29
C ARG A 4 16.14 26.52 2.46
N THR A 5 15.56 27.13 3.49
CA THR A 5 16.33 27.36 4.72
C THR A 5 16.57 26.04 5.47
N ARG A 6 17.63 26.00 6.29
CA ARG A 6 17.96 24.82 7.13
C ARG A 6 16.73 24.35 7.94
N ARG A 7 15.96 25.28 8.50
CA ARG A 7 14.74 24.98 9.28
C ARG A 7 13.59 24.43 8.43
N GLN A 8 13.41 24.93 7.21
CA GLN A 8 12.41 24.39 6.29
C GLN A 8 12.73 22.95 5.90
N LYS A 9 14.01 22.63 5.67
CA LYS A 9 14.45 21.27 5.39
C LYS A 9 14.20 20.35 6.58
N GLU A 10 14.56 20.77 7.79
CA GLU A 10 14.34 20.01 9.03
C GLU A 10 12.85 19.71 9.29
N VAL A 11 11.97 20.69 9.04
CA VAL A 11 10.50 20.50 9.13
C VAL A 11 10.02 19.48 8.09
N LEU A 12 10.46 19.60 6.85
CA LEU A 12 10.05 18.71 5.77
C LEU A 12 10.52 17.28 6.02
N ASP A 13 11.79 17.08 6.40
CA ASP A 13 12.38 15.76 6.71
C ASP A 13 11.70 15.09 7.92
N PHE A 14 11.27 15.88 8.91
CA PHE A 14 10.50 15.36 10.03
C PHE A 14 9.10 14.90 9.60
N ILE A 15 8.40 15.71 8.81
CA ILE A 15 7.07 15.40 8.32
C ILE A 15 7.11 14.11 7.49
N SER A 16 8.10 13.97 6.59
CA SER A 16 8.30 12.76 5.78
C SER A 16 8.43 11.53 6.66
N ARG A 17 9.41 11.51 7.55
CA ARG A 17 9.64 10.37 8.46
C ARG A 17 8.46 10.05 9.35
N TYR A 18 7.71 11.08 9.78
CA TYR A 18 6.53 10.85 10.62
C TYR A 18 5.40 10.19 9.82
N ILE A 19 5.14 10.64 8.60
CA ILE A 19 4.15 10.03 7.70
C ILE A 19 4.55 8.59 7.37
N ASP A 20 5.83 8.35 7.07
CA ASP A 20 6.35 7.00 6.76
C ASP A 20 6.15 6.01 7.92
N SER A 21 6.34 6.49 9.17
CA SER A 21 6.24 5.64 10.35
C SER A 21 4.83 5.47 10.93
N HIS A 22 3.94 6.46 10.72
CA HIS A 22 2.61 6.49 11.35
C HIS A 22 1.45 6.40 10.34
N GLY A 23 1.70 6.62 9.04
CA GLY A 23 0.69 6.59 8.00
C GLY A 23 -0.22 7.84 7.92
N TYR A 24 0.02 8.86 8.77
CA TYR A 24 -0.71 10.13 8.78
C TYR A 24 0.20 11.31 9.15
N GLU A 25 -0.23 12.52 8.81
CA GLU A 25 0.55 13.73 9.04
C GLU A 25 0.64 14.11 10.54
N PRO A 26 1.80 14.67 10.97
CA PRO A 26 1.96 15.18 12.33
C PRO A 26 1.17 16.47 12.54
N SER A 27 0.60 16.68 13.73
CA SER A 27 0.01 17.95 14.09
C SER A 27 1.08 19.04 14.22
N TYR A 28 0.70 20.31 14.06
CA TYR A 28 1.62 21.45 14.25
C TYR A 28 2.29 21.44 15.62
N GLN A 29 1.61 20.88 16.63
CA GLN A 29 2.16 20.76 17.97
C GLN A 29 3.26 19.68 18.06
N VAL A 30 3.08 18.58 17.35
CA VAL A 30 4.08 17.51 17.25
C VAL A 30 5.32 18.01 16.50
N ILE A 31 5.11 18.71 15.38
CA ILE A 31 6.21 19.34 14.62
C ILE A 31 6.97 20.35 15.51
N ALA A 32 6.24 21.24 16.19
CA ALA A 32 6.83 22.26 17.07
C ALA A 32 7.70 21.64 18.15
N ARG A 33 7.22 20.58 18.80
CA ARG A 33 7.96 19.85 19.83
C ARG A 33 9.25 19.25 19.28
N HIS A 34 9.20 18.61 18.10
CA HIS A 34 10.36 17.98 17.47
C HIS A 34 11.43 19.00 17.07
N ILE A 35 11.02 20.12 16.50
CA ILE A 35 11.92 21.20 16.03
C ILE A 35 12.44 22.08 17.19
N GLY A 36 11.90 21.91 18.41
CA GLY A 36 12.27 22.74 19.56
C GLY A 36 11.73 24.17 19.49
N VAL A 37 10.57 24.38 18.84
CA VAL A 37 9.92 25.70 18.71
C VAL A 37 8.68 25.72 19.59
N SER A 38 8.56 26.74 20.46
CA SER A 38 7.43 26.87 21.39
C SER A 38 6.13 27.39 20.75
N SER A 39 6.19 27.94 19.53
CA SER A 39 5.05 28.61 18.88
C SER A 39 4.50 27.83 17.69
N LYS A 40 3.19 27.51 17.74
CA LYS A 40 2.45 26.95 16.58
C LYS A 40 2.46 27.92 15.38
N ALA A 41 2.49 29.23 15.63
CA ALA A 41 2.53 30.26 14.57
C ALA A 41 3.85 30.18 13.77
N GLY A 42 4.98 29.89 14.43
CA GLY A 42 6.26 29.70 13.76
C GLY A 42 6.23 28.51 12.81
N ILE A 43 5.64 27.37 13.24
CA ILE A 43 5.48 26.19 12.37
C ILE A 43 4.53 26.50 11.21
N ALA A 44 3.40 27.17 11.45
CA ALA A 44 2.47 27.56 10.39
C ALA A 44 3.14 28.39 9.29
N LYS A 45 4.07 29.31 9.67
CA LYS A 45 4.86 30.08 8.71
C LYS A 45 5.78 29.19 7.86
N HIS A 46 6.45 28.18 8.47
CA HIS A 46 7.30 27.25 7.72
C HIS A 46 6.47 26.36 6.80
N ILE A 47 5.32 25.82 7.25
CA ILE A 47 4.40 25.05 6.44
C ILE A 47 3.91 25.85 5.24
N LYS A 48 3.44 27.10 5.46
CA LYS A 48 2.99 27.99 4.37
C LYS A 48 4.09 28.28 3.35
N ALA A 49 5.33 28.44 3.81
CA ALA A 49 6.46 28.64 2.92
C ALA A 49 6.79 27.37 2.10
N LEU A 50 6.68 26.18 2.70
CA LEU A 50 6.86 24.90 2.01
C LEU A 50 5.71 24.61 1.03
N GLU A 51 4.47 25.03 1.36
CA GLU A 51 3.33 24.99 0.42
C GLU A 51 3.60 25.91 -0.78
N ALA A 52 4.03 27.14 -0.54
CA ALA A 52 4.36 28.10 -1.61
C ALA A 52 5.54 27.64 -2.50
N GLN A 53 6.43 26.81 -1.97
CA GLN A 53 7.54 26.18 -2.70
C GLN A 53 7.12 24.88 -3.39
N GLY A 54 5.85 24.48 -3.30
CA GLY A 54 5.35 23.22 -3.87
C GLY A 54 5.88 21.97 -3.18
N CYS A 55 6.41 22.07 -1.95
CA CYS A 55 6.93 20.91 -1.20
C CYS A 55 5.86 20.23 -0.35
N LEU A 56 4.80 20.95 -0.02
CA LEU A 56 3.63 20.46 0.69
C LEU A 56 2.37 20.83 -0.09
N ILE A 57 1.39 19.95 -0.10
CA ILE A 57 0.07 20.19 -0.71
C ILE A 57 -0.96 20.13 0.41
N ARG A 58 -1.79 21.18 0.52
CA ARG A 58 -2.90 21.20 1.46
C ARG A 58 -4.04 20.32 0.95
N ARG A 59 -4.60 19.45 1.80
CA ARG A 59 -5.79 18.66 1.46
C ARG A 59 -7.02 19.57 1.32
N ILE A 60 -7.89 19.27 0.36
CA ILE A 60 -9.06 20.07 -0.03
C ILE A 60 -10.06 20.26 1.12
N GLU A 61 -10.11 19.35 2.09
CA GLU A 61 -11.00 19.40 3.26
C GLU A 61 -10.48 20.29 4.40
N GLY A 62 -9.44 21.09 4.19
CA GLY A 62 -8.96 22.11 5.13
C GLY A 62 -8.25 21.60 6.38
N ARG A 63 -8.13 20.30 6.56
CA ARG A 63 -7.41 19.68 7.68
C ARG A 63 -6.31 18.77 7.17
N GLY A 64 -5.06 19.24 7.26
CA GLY A 64 -3.88 18.45 6.93
C GLY A 64 -3.13 18.90 5.68
N PHE A 65 -1.96 18.32 5.50
CA PHE A 65 -1.08 18.54 4.35
C PHE A 65 -0.42 17.20 3.97
N SER A 66 -0.06 17.05 2.71
CA SER A 66 0.77 15.97 2.21
C SER A 66 2.06 16.54 1.65
N ILE A 67 3.12 15.73 1.64
CA ILE A 67 4.36 16.10 0.97
C ILE A 67 4.08 16.12 -0.52
N ALA A 68 4.37 17.26 -1.17
CA ALA A 68 4.47 17.25 -2.61
C ALA A 68 5.73 16.46 -2.95
N SER A 69 5.58 15.32 -3.57
CA SER A 69 6.72 14.60 -4.14
C SER A 69 7.46 15.56 -5.06
N THR A 70 8.67 15.96 -4.67
CA THR A 70 9.54 16.84 -5.48
C THR A 70 10.09 16.09 -6.70
N ASN A 71 9.25 15.34 -7.37
CA ASN A 71 9.57 14.64 -8.61
C ASN A 71 8.76 15.17 -9.79
N GLU A 72 8.74 16.52 -9.94
CA GLU A 72 8.53 17.09 -11.26
C GLU A 72 9.82 17.03 -12.08
N ALA A 73 10.43 15.89 -12.23
CA ALA A 73 11.58 15.77 -13.13
C ALA A 73 11.90 14.37 -13.64
N ASN A 74 11.01 13.38 -13.48
CA ASN A 74 11.17 12.16 -14.29
C ASN A 74 9.84 11.40 -14.33
N GLY A 75 9.25 11.32 -15.50
CA GLY A 75 8.05 10.50 -15.77
C GLY A 75 8.21 9.00 -15.45
N SER A 76 9.38 8.57 -14.95
CA SER A 76 9.65 7.20 -14.51
C SER A 76 9.20 6.91 -13.07
N ASP A 77 9.05 7.93 -12.20
CA ASP A 77 8.64 7.71 -10.79
C ASP A 77 7.11 7.67 -10.58
N SER A 78 6.34 7.98 -11.60
CA SER A 78 4.88 7.96 -11.54
C SER A 78 4.28 6.57 -11.73
N VAL A 79 5.07 5.60 -12.17
CA VAL A 79 4.65 4.23 -12.45
C VAL A 79 5.49 3.22 -11.69
N ILE A 80 4.88 2.08 -11.36
CA ILE A 80 5.53 0.96 -10.70
C ILE A 80 5.49 -0.23 -11.65
N LYS A 81 6.63 -0.89 -11.82
CA LYS A 81 6.71 -2.15 -12.57
C LYS A 81 6.17 -3.28 -11.71
N VAL A 82 5.17 -3.99 -12.21
CA VAL A 82 4.51 -5.11 -11.57
C VAL A 82 4.80 -6.37 -12.34
N ARG A 83 5.23 -7.41 -11.65
CA ARG A 83 5.38 -8.77 -12.21
C ARG A 83 4.29 -9.68 -11.65
N TRP A 84 3.98 -10.74 -12.36
CA TRP A 84 3.05 -11.75 -11.88
C TRP A 84 3.67 -12.55 -10.73
N LEU A 85 2.82 -12.98 -9.80
CA LEU A 85 3.22 -13.91 -8.75
C LEU A 85 3.53 -15.25 -9.41
N ASP A 86 4.71 -15.77 -9.12
CA ASP A 86 5.05 -17.14 -9.41
C ASP A 86 4.40 -18.06 -8.36
N VAL A 87 3.46 -18.88 -8.78
CA VAL A 87 2.69 -19.78 -7.90
C VAL A 87 3.14 -21.22 -8.07
N PRO A 88 3.41 -21.94 -6.96
CA PRO A 88 3.98 -23.30 -7.00
C PRO A 88 3.08 -24.37 -7.58
N ASP A 89 1.76 -24.13 -7.62
CA ASP A 89 0.76 -25.10 -8.05
C ASP A 89 0.56 -25.15 -9.58
N GLY A 90 1.33 -24.35 -10.31
CA GLY A 90 1.20 -24.28 -11.76
C GLY A 90 -0.17 -23.76 -12.22
N SER A 91 -0.91 -23.04 -11.33
CA SER A 91 -2.07 -22.25 -11.75
C SER A 91 -1.57 -21.10 -12.61
N ASP A 92 -1.06 -21.50 -13.78
CA ASP A 92 -0.55 -20.60 -14.79
C ASP A 92 -1.65 -19.65 -15.24
N LEU A 93 -1.24 -18.43 -15.53
CA LEU A 93 -2.10 -17.49 -16.22
C LEU A 93 -2.64 -18.16 -17.50
N PRO A 94 -3.90 -17.93 -17.87
CA PRO A 94 -4.43 -18.38 -19.16
C PRO A 94 -3.47 -18.04 -20.30
N GLU A 95 -3.48 -18.81 -21.39
CA GLU A 95 -2.52 -18.64 -22.50
C GLU A 95 -2.60 -17.26 -23.15
N ASP A 96 -3.78 -16.65 -23.12
CA ASP A 96 -4.09 -15.31 -23.66
C ASP A 96 -3.72 -14.16 -22.69
N TRP A 97 -3.33 -14.49 -21.45
CA TRP A 97 -2.94 -13.48 -20.48
C TRP A 97 -1.48 -13.05 -20.64
N PRO A 98 -1.19 -11.73 -20.44
CA PRO A 98 0.18 -11.23 -20.56
C PRO A 98 1.06 -11.81 -19.46
N ARG A 99 2.10 -12.56 -19.86
CA ARG A 99 3.11 -13.12 -18.95
C ARG A 99 4.21 -12.12 -18.61
N SER A 100 4.32 -11.06 -19.39
CA SER A 100 5.30 -10.01 -19.17
C SER A 100 4.91 -9.10 -18.01
N ALA A 101 5.91 -8.53 -17.34
CA ALA A 101 5.69 -7.49 -16.36
C ALA A 101 5.04 -6.27 -17.06
N PHE A 102 4.15 -5.60 -16.35
CA PHE A 102 3.48 -4.38 -16.78
C PHE A 102 3.70 -3.25 -15.79
N THR A 103 3.23 -2.05 -16.10
CA THR A 103 3.36 -0.89 -15.22
C THR A 103 2.00 -0.38 -14.80
N VAL A 104 1.90 0.06 -13.56
CA VAL A 104 0.70 0.70 -13.00
C VAL A 104 1.06 2.07 -12.46
N PRO A 105 0.14 3.04 -12.51
CA PRO A 105 0.33 4.32 -11.85
C PRO A 105 0.52 4.13 -10.33
N ARG A 106 1.54 4.76 -9.76
CA ARG A 106 1.86 4.66 -8.32
C ARG A 106 0.68 5.02 -7.42
N PHE A 107 -0.14 6.00 -7.81
CA PHE A 107 -1.27 6.44 -7.01
C PHE A 107 -2.29 5.34 -6.69
N LEU A 108 -2.38 4.28 -7.53
CA LEU A 108 -3.26 3.12 -7.27
C LEU A 108 -2.86 2.36 -6.00
N LEU A 109 -1.59 2.42 -5.62
CA LEU A 109 -1.05 1.73 -4.45
C LEU A 109 -0.94 2.66 -3.23
N GLY A 110 -1.18 3.96 -3.44
CA GLY A 110 -1.00 5.02 -2.46
C GLY A 110 0.18 5.94 -2.84
N PHE A 111 0.02 7.24 -2.60
CA PHE A 111 0.99 8.26 -3.04
C PHE A 111 2.40 8.07 -2.48
N ASN A 112 2.51 7.48 -1.29
CA ASN A 112 3.79 7.24 -0.60
C ASN A 112 4.18 5.76 -0.57
N PHE A 113 3.70 4.99 -1.55
CA PHE A 113 4.02 3.58 -1.62
C PHE A 113 5.47 3.38 -2.10
N GLU A 114 6.29 2.67 -1.32
CA GLU A 114 7.70 2.37 -1.61
C GLU A 114 8.01 0.88 -1.67
N GLY A 115 7.01 0.03 -1.44
CA GLY A 115 7.17 -1.42 -1.40
C GLY A 115 7.28 -2.07 -2.79
N ASN A 116 7.58 -3.36 -2.79
CA ASN A 116 7.45 -4.21 -3.97
C ASN A 116 5.99 -4.63 -4.14
N VAL A 117 5.58 -4.79 -5.39
CA VAL A 117 4.23 -5.23 -5.77
C VAL A 117 4.33 -6.32 -6.81
N PHE A 118 3.48 -7.32 -6.65
CA PHE A 118 3.20 -8.30 -7.70
C PHE A 118 1.72 -8.34 -8.02
N ALA A 119 1.40 -8.86 -9.19
CA ALA A 119 0.03 -9.10 -9.63
C ALA A 119 -0.37 -10.55 -9.33
N TYR A 120 -1.63 -10.73 -8.95
CA TYR A 120 -2.24 -12.05 -8.78
C TYR A 120 -3.59 -12.05 -9.51
N ARG A 121 -3.78 -13.01 -10.41
CA ARG A 121 -5.09 -13.23 -11.03
C ARG A 121 -6.03 -13.86 -10.00
N VAL A 122 -7.19 -13.27 -9.81
CA VAL A 122 -8.24 -13.84 -8.96
C VAL A 122 -8.83 -15.07 -9.68
N PRO A 123 -8.66 -16.27 -9.12
CA PRO A 123 -8.97 -17.51 -9.86
C PRO A 123 -10.45 -17.90 -9.79
N ASP A 124 -11.20 -17.34 -8.83
CA ASP A 124 -12.59 -17.73 -8.55
C ASP A 124 -13.34 -16.62 -7.77
N ASP A 125 -14.64 -16.83 -7.56
CA ASP A 125 -15.52 -15.91 -6.84
C ASP A 125 -15.50 -16.12 -5.31
N SER A 126 -14.53 -16.82 -4.75
CA SER A 126 -14.44 -17.07 -3.29
C SER A 126 -14.34 -15.81 -2.45
N MET A 127 -14.01 -14.68 -3.08
CA MET A 127 -13.90 -13.36 -2.47
C MET A 127 -14.93 -12.36 -2.99
N ALA A 128 -16.03 -12.83 -3.62
CA ALA A 128 -17.07 -11.99 -4.23
C ALA A 128 -17.72 -11.00 -3.25
N GLY A 129 -17.90 -11.37 -1.99
CA GLY A 129 -18.44 -10.48 -0.94
C GLY A 129 -17.48 -9.31 -0.58
N ARG A 130 -16.26 -9.31 -1.10
CA ARG A 130 -15.32 -8.18 -1.06
C ARG A 130 -15.13 -7.55 -2.45
N ASN A 131 -16.08 -7.77 -3.36
CA ASN A 131 -16.11 -7.26 -4.74
C ASN A 131 -14.97 -7.76 -5.65
N PHE A 132 -14.36 -8.90 -5.35
CA PHE A 132 -13.45 -9.58 -6.25
C PHE A 132 -14.25 -10.55 -7.13
N CYS A 133 -14.01 -10.48 -8.43
CA CYS A 133 -14.55 -11.41 -9.40
C CYS A 133 -13.42 -12.26 -10.00
N GLU A 134 -13.78 -13.41 -10.55
CA GLU A 134 -12.86 -14.17 -11.38
C GLU A 134 -12.25 -13.27 -12.47
N ASP A 135 -10.97 -13.46 -12.78
CA ASP A 135 -10.18 -12.67 -13.73
C ASP A 135 -9.83 -11.23 -13.31
N ASP A 136 -10.20 -10.78 -12.14
CA ASP A 136 -9.63 -9.55 -11.61
C ASP A 136 -8.12 -9.69 -11.39
N ILE A 137 -7.40 -8.58 -11.54
CA ILE A 137 -5.97 -8.49 -11.23
C ILE A 137 -5.80 -7.81 -9.89
N ALA A 138 -5.46 -8.56 -8.87
CA ALA A 138 -5.13 -8.01 -7.56
C ALA A 138 -3.67 -7.55 -7.51
N LEU A 139 -3.44 -6.32 -7.12
CA LEU A 139 -2.11 -5.77 -6.84
C LEU A 139 -1.80 -5.98 -5.36
N ILE A 140 -0.73 -6.73 -5.10
CA ILE A 140 -0.38 -7.25 -3.78
C ILE A 140 0.96 -6.66 -3.35
N GLU A 141 0.98 -5.95 -2.22
CA GLU A 141 2.22 -5.50 -1.58
C GLU A 141 2.96 -6.69 -0.99
N GLU A 142 4.21 -6.87 -1.38
CA GLU A 142 5.10 -7.90 -0.86
C GLU A 142 5.50 -7.57 0.58
N ARG A 143 4.79 -8.15 1.55
CA ARG A 143 5.10 -8.03 2.98
C ARG A 143 4.57 -9.23 3.76
N SER A 144 5.28 -9.59 4.83
CA SER A 144 4.89 -10.68 5.73
C SER A 144 4.12 -10.20 6.96
N PHE A 145 4.17 -8.91 7.29
CA PHE A 145 3.40 -8.34 8.40
C PHE A 145 1.95 -8.08 7.97
N VAL A 146 1.01 -8.74 8.64
CA VAL A 146 -0.43 -8.70 8.34
C VAL A 146 -1.23 -8.46 9.61
N ARG A 147 -2.43 -7.92 9.45
CA ARG A 147 -3.39 -7.67 10.53
C ARG A 147 -4.66 -8.47 10.29
N ASP A 148 -5.41 -8.71 11.37
CA ASP A 148 -6.72 -9.32 11.26
C ASP A 148 -7.63 -8.49 10.34
N GLY A 149 -8.29 -9.19 9.41
CA GLY A 149 -9.15 -8.58 8.39
C GLY A 149 -8.44 -8.17 7.11
N ASP A 150 -7.10 -8.23 7.03
CA ASP A 150 -6.37 -8.00 5.78
C ASP A 150 -6.75 -9.08 4.75
N VAL A 151 -6.91 -8.66 3.50
CA VAL A 151 -6.97 -9.59 2.35
C VAL A 151 -5.54 -9.89 1.93
N ILE A 152 -5.17 -11.15 1.95
CA ILE A 152 -3.80 -11.60 1.71
C ILE A 152 -3.73 -12.63 0.58
N ILE A 153 -2.54 -12.77 0.00
CA ILE A 153 -2.16 -13.96 -0.74
C ILE A 153 -1.29 -14.82 0.18
N ALA A 154 -1.71 -16.07 0.34
CA ALA A 154 -0.99 -17.05 1.13
C ALA A 154 -0.74 -18.32 0.30
N ILE A 155 0.43 -18.93 0.50
CA ILE A 155 0.75 -20.26 -0.04
C ILE A 155 0.56 -21.27 1.08
N ILE A 156 -0.31 -22.25 0.84
CA ILE A 156 -0.64 -23.31 1.79
C ILE A 156 0.19 -24.56 1.46
N LYS A 157 0.94 -25.06 2.46
CA LYS A 157 1.77 -26.27 2.34
C LYS A 157 2.73 -26.25 1.14
N LYS A 158 3.21 -25.06 0.76
CA LYS A 158 4.10 -24.83 -0.40
C LYS A 158 3.52 -25.32 -1.75
N LYS A 159 2.20 -25.38 -1.87
CA LYS A 159 1.53 -25.88 -3.08
C LYS A 159 0.53 -24.91 -3.67
N ASN A 160 -0.45 -24.50 -2.88
CA ASN A 160 -1.61 -23.77 -3.39
C ASN A 160 -1.54 -22.29 -2.97
N ALA A 161 -1.60 -21.39 -3.92
CA ALA A 161 -1.78 -19.97 -3.65
C ALA A 161 -3.28 -19.66 -3.51
N VAL A 162 -3.64 -18.95 -2.46
CA VAL A 162 -5.03 -18.56 -2.19
C VAL A 162 -5.14 -17.09 -1.80
N MET A 163 -6.22 -16.45 -2.22
CA MET A 163 -6.60 -15.12 -1.76
C MET A 163 -7.67 -15.25 -0.68
N ARG A 164 -7.42 -14.77 0.55
CA ARG A 164 -8.32 -14.95 1.70
C ARG A 164 -8.22 -13.78 2.65
N ILE A 165 -9.24 -13.64 3.51
CA ILE A 165 -9.19 -12.72 4.66
C ILE A 165 -8.45 -13.44 5.78
N TYR A 166 -7.43 -12.77 6.29
CA TYR A 166 -6.55 -13.27 7.35
C TYR A 166 -7.10 -12.95 8.74
N TYR A 167 -7.00 -13.92 9.64
CA TYR A 167 -7.15 -13.73 11.08
C TYR A 167 -6.15 -14.59 11.83
N ARG A 168 -5.67 -14.09 12.96
CA ARG A 168 -4.78 -14.82 13.86
C ARG A 168 -5.58 -15.43 15.00
N ASP A 169 -5.40 -16.73 15.22
CA ASP A 169 -6.02 -17.48 16.32
C ASP A 169 -4.92 -18.22 17.11
N GLY A 170 -4.25 -17.49 18.00
CA GLY A 170 -3.11 -17.99 18.78
C GLY A 170 -1.94 -18.44 17.88
N SER A 171 -1.64 -19.74 17.89
CA SER A 171 -0.62 -20.38 17.02
C SER A 171 -1.15 -20.78 15.65
N LYS A 172 -2.44 -20.55 15.38
CA LYS A 172 -3.07 -20.89 14.12
C LYS A 172 -3.37 -19.64 13.31
N VAL A 173 -3.47 -19.84 12.01
CA VAL A 173 -3.96 -18.86 11.04
C VAL A 173 -5.33 -19.34 10.57
N GLU A 174 -6.29 -18.44 10.61
CA GLU A 174 -7.62 -18.62 10.06
C GLU A 174 -7.73 -17.84 8.75
N LEU A 175 -8.06 -18.54 7.67
CA LEU A 175 -8.26 -18.01 6.33
C LEU A 175 -9.74 -18.11 5.98
N ARG A 176 -10.38 -16.96 5.71
CA ARG A 176 -11.80 -16.90 5.39
C ARG A 176 -12.03 -16.49 3.94
N THR A 177 -13.03 -17.10 3.31
CA THR A 177 -13.60 -16.59 2.06
C THR A 177 -14.53 -15.43 2.36
N ALA A 178 -14.86 -14.64 1.34
CA ALA A 178 -15.93 -13.66 1.36
C ALA A 178 -17.11 -14.09 0.45
N ALA A 179 -17.29 -15.39 0.26
CA ALA A 179 -18.45 -15.98 -0.41
C ALA A 179 -19.61 -16.20 0.58
N GLU A 180 -20.79 -16.44 0.09
CA GLU A 180 -21.96 -16.84 0.89
C GLU A 180 -22.36 -18.30 0.55
N PRO A 181 -22.32 -19.22 1.52
CA PRO A 181 -21.85 -19.04 2.90
C PRO A 181 -20.31 -18.95 2.97
N PRO A 182 -19.76 -18.22 3.97
CA PRO A 182 -18.31 -18.07 4.11
C PRO A 182 -17.68 -19.40 4.56
N GLN A 183 -16.57 -19.76 3.93
CA GLN A 183 -15.75 -20.89 4.37
C GLN A 183 -14.63 -20.39 5.28
N VAL A 184 -14.37 -21.12 6.35
CA VAL A 184 -13.31 -20.83 7.32
C VAL A 184 -12.37 -22.01 7.38
N LEU A 185 -11.10 -21.79 7.02
CA LEU A 185 -10.05 -22.80 7.09
C LEU A 185 -9.02 -22.39 8.14
N LYS A 186 -8.68 -23.33 9.03
CA LYS A 186 -7.70 -23.11 10.09
C LYS A 186 -6.46 -23.98 9.86
N PHE A 187 -5.31 -23.36 9.89
CA PHE A 187 -4.03 -24.03 9.69
C PHE A 187 -3.04 -23.67 10.79
N PRO A 188 -2.10 -24.56 11.15
CA PRO A 188 -0.91 -24.17 11.89
C PRO A 188 -0.13 -23.08 11.12
N SER A 189 0.42 -22.11 11.83
CA SER A 189 1.14 -20.99 11.17
C SER A 189 2.33 -21.46 10.32
N GLU A 190 2.94 -22.58 10.68
CA GLU A 190 4.13 -23.13 10.00
C GLU A 190 3.86 -23.62 8.57
N VAL A 191 2.59 -23.92 8.22
CA VAL A 191 2.22 -24.42 6.89
C VAL A 191 1.70 -23.32 5.96
N ILE A 192 1.66 -22.07 6.46
CA ILE A 192 1.17 -20.89 5.73
C ILE A 192 2.36 -19.96 5.46
N GLU A 193 2.61 -19.67 4.20
CA GLU A 193 3.54 -18.63 3.77
C GLU A 193 2.75 -17.44 3.25
N ILE A 194 2.83 -16.30 3.96
CA ILE A 194 2.17 -15.06 3.54
C ILE A 194 3.06 -14.39 2.48
N ARG A 195 2.54 -14.23 1.27
CA ARG A 195 3.24 -13.59 0.16
C ARG A 195 3.04 -12.08 0.15
N GLY A 196 1.89 -11.61 0.62
CA GLY A 196 1.62 -10.18 0.67
C GLY A 196 0.17 -9.84 0.95
N VAL A 197 -0.11 -8.54 0.95
CA VAL A 197 -1.38 -7.93 1.32
C VAL A 197 -1.95 -7.14 0.14
N PHE A 198 -3.23 -7.27 -0.08
CA PHE A 198 -3.97 -6.56 -1.13
C PHE A 198 -3.89 -5.05 -0.97
N ARG A 199 -3.68 -4.36 -2.09
CA ARG A 199 -3.61 -2.89 -2.17
C ARG A 199 -4.60 -2.30 -3.14
N ALA A 200 -4.69 -2.84 -4.33
CA ALA A 200 -5.56 -2.33 -5.38
C ALA A 200 -5.99 -3.45 -6.33
N MET A 201 -6.98 -3.19 -7.11
CA MET A 201 -7.52 -4.13 -8.08
C MET A 201 -7.69 -3.45 -9.44
N LEU A 202 -7.39 -4.20 -10.49
CA LEU A 202 -7.69 -3.84 -11.86
C LEU A 202 -8.69 -4.87 -12.39
N ARG A 203 -9.75 -4.41 -13.02
CA ARG A 203 -10.71 -5.27 -13.71
C ARG A 203 -10.59 -5.06 -15.21
N PRO A 204 -10.08 -6.06 -15.95
CA PRO A 204 -10.12 -6.00 -17.40
C PRO A 204 -11.59 -5.97 -17.87
N VAL A 205 -11.90 -5.10 -18.82
CA VAL A 205 -13.20 -5.07 -19.49
C VAL A 205 -13.00 -5.74 -20.83
N SER A 206 -13.72 -6.83 -21.04
CA SER A 206 -13.76 -7.57 -22.32
C SER A 206 -14.62 -6.85 -23.37
#